data_57585d9ea60aaab6c3a74977e8ac601f
#
_entry.id   57585d9ea60aaab6c3a74977e8ac601f
#
_cell.length_a   1.000
_cell.length_b   1.000
_cell.length_c   1.000
_cell.angle_alpha   90.00
_cell.angle_beta   90.00
_cell.angle_gamma   90.00
#
_symmetry.space_group_name_H-M   'P 1'
#
loop_
_entity.id
_entity.type
_entity.pdbx_description
1 polymer ?
#
loop_
_entity_poly.entity_id
_entity_poly.type
_entity_poly.pdbx_seq_one_letter_code
_entity_poly.pdbx_strand_id
1 'polypeptide(L)'
;MKGIAIGLSNNSKEILKRLKKTEFVKNIYIAGSSKDHGKENELIQVQKPREILLKKWPKIDLIIFIGSIAASIRIINPFLTSKDQDPGVIVIDNKCSKIVPLIGLHQSLSLIHI
;
A
#
# COMPACT_ATOMS: atom_id res chain seq x y z
N MET A 1 -1.36 -7.79 13.14
CA MET A 1 -1.93 -7.20 11.91
C MET A 1 -0.96 -7.35 10.76
N LYS A 2 -1.44 -7.74 9.60
CA LYS A 2 -0.62 -7.88 8.41
C LYS A 2 -0.93 -6.75 7.44
N GLY A 3 0.01 -5.83 7.30
CA GLY A 3 -0.12 -4.70 6.40
C GLY A 3 0.97 -4.68 5.36
N ILE A 4 0.67 -4.13 4.19
CA ILE A 4 1.65 -3.87 3.15
C ILE A 4 1.51 -2.43 2.68
N ALA A 5 2.58 -1.90 2.12
CA ALA A 5 2.57 -0.57 1.52
C ALA A 5 3.08 -0.68 0.09
N ILE A 6 2.41 -0.01 -0.82
CA ILE A 6 2.73 -0.02 -2.24
C ILE A 6 2.90 1.41 -2.73
N GLY A 7 4.11 1.74 -3.17
CA GLY A 7 4.39 3.02 -3.80
C GLY A 7 4.09 2.96 -5.28
N LEU A 8 3.32 3.91 -5.78
CA LEU A 8 2.91 3.94 -7.18
C LEU A 8 3.87 4.72 -8.08
N SER A 9 4.88 5.35 -7.49
CA SER A 9 5.90 6.08 -8.23
C SER A 9 7.22 6.06 -7.47
N ASN A 10 8.30 6.47 -8.14
CA ASN A 10 9.63 6.53 -7.51
C ASN A 10 9.70 7.52 -6.36
N ASN A 11 8.84 8.52 -6.35
CA ASN A 11 8.82 9.53 -5.28
C ASN A 11 8.35 8.98 -3.94
N SER A 12 7.83 7.76 -3.91
CA SER A 12 7.28 7.17 -2.70
C SER A 12 8.31 6.45 -1.82
N LYS A 13 9.56 6.33 -2.25
CA LYS A 13 10.57 5.56 -1.51
C LYS A 13 10.75 5.99 -0.07
N GLU A 14 10.84 7.27 0.20
CA GLU A 14 11.05 7.77 1.55
C GLU A 14 9.88 7.42 2.46
N ILE A 15 8.67 7.58 1.95
CA ILE A 15 7.47 7.26 2.72
C ILE A 15 7.41 5.75 2.99
N LEU A 16 7.73 4.95 1.98
CA LEU A 16 7.77 3.49 2.14
C LEU A 16 8.74 3.06 3.23
N LYS A 17 9.91 3.65 3.25
CA LYS A 17 10.92 3.32 4.26
C LYS A 17 10.45 3.67 5.66
N ARG A 18 9.74 4.79 5.82
CA ARG A 18 9.16 5.17 7.11
C ARG A 18 8.08 4.18 7.54
N LEU A 19 7.24 3.76 6.61
CA LEU A 19 6.17 2.81 6.91
C LEU A 19 6.72 1.45 7.29
N LYS A 20 7.82 1.03 6.68
CA LYS A 20 8.44 -0.24 7.01
C LYS A 20 8.89 -0.33 8.46
N LYS A 21 9.19 0.79 9.08
CA LYS A 21 9.60 0.84 10.48
C LYS A 21 8.43 0.63 11.44
N THR A 22 7.20 0.72 10.96
CA THR A 22 6.03 0.51 11.81
C THR A 22 5.77 -1.00 11.95
N GLU A 23 5.12 -1.38 13.06
CA GLU A 23 4.87 -2.78 13.34
C GLU A 23 3.83 -3.42 12.42
N PHE A 24 2.93 -2.61 11.87
CA PHE A 24 1.83 -3.13 11.06
C PHE A 24 2.17 -3.28 9.57
N VAL A 25 3.27 -2.71 9.10
CA VAL A 25 3.68 -2.87 7.70
C VAL A 25 4.78 -3.92 7.62
N LYS A 26 4.48 -5.06 7.02
CA LYS A 26 5.41 -6.19 6.91
C LYS A 26 6.27 -6.13 5.66
N ASN A 27 5.71 -5.67 4.55
CA ASN A 27 6.42 -5.59 3.28
C ASN A 27 6.14 -4.28 2.60
N ILE A 28 7.13 -3.76 1.89
CA ILE A 28 6.98 -2.56 1.08
C ILE A 28 7.30 -2.90 -0.37
N TYR A 29 6.52 -2.33 -1.28
CA TYR A 29 6.64 -2.57 -2.73
C TYR A 29 6.65 -1.25 -3.46
N ILE A 30 7.34 -1.20 -4.57
CA ILE A 30 7.31 -0.03 -5.43
C ILE A 30 7.00 -0.45 -6.86
N ALA A 31 6.04 0.23 -7.48
CA ALA A 31 5.67 -0.02 -8.87
C ALA A 31 6.60 0.73 -9.80
N GLY A 32 6.97 0.09 -10.89
CA GLY A 32 7.82 0.72 -11.90
C GLY A 32 8.78 -0.24 -12.54
N SER A 33 9.44 0.23 -13.58
CA SER A 33 10.38 -0.56 -14.37
C SER A 33 11.84 -0.15 -14.15
N SER A 34 12.12 0.72 -13.20
CA SER A 34 13.49 1.19 -12.99
C SER A 34 14.38 0.06 -12.46
N LYS A 35 15.57 -0.02 -13.00
CA LYS A 35 16.52 -1.08 -12.66
C LYS A 35 17.30 -0.81 -11.38
N ASP A 36 17.10 0.34 -10.77
CA ASP A 36 17.95 0.78 -9.66
C ASP A 36 17.45 0.34 -8.29
N HIS A 37 16.35 -0.40 -8.23
CA HIS A 37 15.69 -0.68 -6.96
C HIS A 37 16.07 -2.00 -6.31
N GLY A 38 16.69 -2.90 -7.03
CA GLY A 38 16.92 -4.26 -6.56
C GLY A 38 17.87 -4.38 -5.38
N LYS A 39 18.55 -3.31 -5.01
CA LYS A 39 19.55 -3.35 -3.94
C LYS A 39 19.18 -2.52 -2.71
N GLU A 40 18.06 -1.86 -2.72
CA GLU A 40 17.63 -1.15 -1.53
C GLU A 40 16.92 -2.10 -0.59
N ASN A 41 17.30 -2.06 0.66
CA ASN A 41 16.86 -2.98 1.69
C ASN A 41 15.35 -3.14 1.73
N GLU A 42 14.88 -4.37 1.52
CA GLU A 42 13.50 -4.76 1.73
C GLU A 42 12.47 -4.12 0.80
N LEU A 43 12.91 -3.27 -0.12
CA LEU A 43 12.02 -2.65 -1.08
C LEU A 43 11.90 -3.57 -2.30
N ILE A 44 10.71 -4.10 -2.51
CA ILE A 44 10.45 -5.05 -3.60
C ILE A 44 9.87 -4.31 -4.78
N GLN A 45 10.55 -4.39 -5.92
CA GLN A 45 10.05 -3.78 -7.14
C GLN A 45 9.08 -4.71 -7.85
N VAL A 46 7.96 -4.16 -8.32
CA VAL A 46 6.99 -4.90 -9.09
C VAL A 46 6.58 -4.09 -10.30
N GLN A 47 6.29 -4.75 -11.41
CA GLN A 47 5.84 -4.06 -12.61
C GLN A 47 4.40 -3.57 -12.46
N LYS A 48 3.55 -4.40 -11.88
CA LYS A 48 2.13 -4.07 -11.71
C LYS A 48 1.69 -4.38 -10.28
N PRO A 49 1.14 -3.39 -9.57
CA PRO A 49 0.64 -3.63 -8.21
C PRO A 49 -0.39 -4.75 -8.12
N ARG A 50 -1.15 -4.99 -9.19
CA ARG A 50 -2.14 -6.08 -9.22
C ARG A 50 -1.53 -7.45 -8.93
N GLU A 51 -0.28 -7.66 -9.31
CA GLU A 51 0.38 -8.95 -9.08
C GLU A 51 0.52 -9.24 -7.60
N ILE A 52 0.77 -8.21 -6.80
CA ILE A 52 0.85 -8.36 -5.36
C ILE A 52 -0.52 -8.67 -4.78
N LEU A 53 -1.54 -7.95 -5.22
CA LEU A 53 -2.89 -8.09 -4.69
C LEU A 53 -3.49 -9.45 -5.04
N LEU A 54 -3.19 -9.99 -6.21
CA LEU A 54 -3.64 -11.33 -6.56
C LEU A 54 -3.18 -12.38 -5.55
N LYS A 55 -1.98 -12.21 -5.05
CA LYS A 55 -1.41 -13.17 -4.10
C LYS A 55 -1.82 -12.90 -2.67
N LYS A 56 -1.99 -11.63 -2.30
CA LYS A 56 -2.06 -11.25 -0.89
C LYS A 56 -3.40 -10.70 -0.42
N TRP A 57 -4.30 -10.33 -1.33
CA TRP A 57 -5.55 -9.68 -0.94
C TRP A 57 -6.32 -10.40 0.17
N PRO A 58 -6.53 -11.72 0.08
CA PRO A 58 -7.32 -12.40 1.11
C PRO A 58 -6.58 -12.56 2.44
N LYS A 59 -5.28 -12.34 2.47
CA LYS A 59 -4.45 -12.60 3.65
C LYS A 59 -3.97 -11.33 4.34
N ILE A 60 -4.39 -10.18 3.86
CA ILE A 60 -3.90 -8.90 4.32
C ILE A 60 -4.99 -8.15 5.06
N ASP A 61 -4.60 -7.46 6.13
CA ASP A 61 -5.52 -6.65 6.92
C ASP A 61 -5.53 -5.18 6.48
N LEU A 62 -4.41 -4.71 5.93
CA LEU A 62 -4.26 -3.30 5.60
C LEU A 62 -3.37 -3.13 4.37
N ILE A 63 -3.79 -2.28 3.45
CA ILE A 63 -2.99 -1.88 2.30
C ILE A 63 -2.85 -0.36 2.31
N ILE A 64 -1.62 0.12 2.22
CA ILE A 64 -1.35 1.55 2.13
C ILE A 64 -0.75 1.83 0.76
N PHE A 65 -1.44 2.66 -0.04
CA PHE A 65 -0.90 3.13 -1.30
C PHE A 65 -0.28 4.50 -1.11
N ILE A 66 0.86 4.73 -1.75
CA ILE A 66 1.46 6.06 -1.82
C ILE A 66 1.36 6.52 -3.27
N GLY A 67 0.49 7.50 -3.53
CA GLY A 67 0.23 7.99 -4.87
C GLY A 67 -1.14 8.62 -4.98
N SER A 68 -1.73 8.56 -6.17
CA SER A 68 -3.03 9.19 -6.39
C SER A 68 -4.18 8.29 -5.95
N ILE A 69 -5.26 8.93 -5.50
CA ILE A 69 -6.49 8.22 -5.12
C ILE A 69 -7.07 7.49 -6.32
N ALA A 70 -7.11 8.15 -7.47
CA ALA A 70 -7.70 7.56 -8.68
C ALA A 70 -6.98 6.28 -9.10
N ALA A 71 -5.65 6.30 -9.11
CA ALA A 71 -4.88 5.12 -9.44
C ALA A 71 -5.12 3.98 -8.44
N SER A 72 -5.18 4.31 -7.15
CA SER A 72 -5.42 3.32 -6.11
C SER A 72 -6.79 2.66 -6.28
N ILE A 73 -7.83 3.44 -6.56
CA ILE A 73 -9.18 2.92 -6.77
C ILE A 73 -9.20 1.95 -7.95
N ARG A 74 -8.54 2.29 -9.04
CA ARG A 74 -8.50 1.42 -10.22
C ARG A 74 -7.79 0.11 -9.93
N ILE A 75 -6.76 0.14 -9.10
CA ILE A 75 -6.02 -1.05 -8.76
C ILE A 75 -6.84 -1.99 -7.88
N ILE A 76 -7.52 -1.47 -6.88
CA ILE A 76 -8.26 -2.31 -5.93
C ILE A 76 -9.62 -2.77 -6.45
N ASN A 77 -10.22 -2.05 -7.38
CA ASN A 77 -11.59 -2.30 -7.81
C ASN A 77 -11.86 -3.76 -8.20
N PRO A 78 -10.99 -4.44 -8.99
CA PRO A 78 -11.25 -5.84 -9.34
C PRO A 78 -11.20 -6.82 -8.17
N PHE A 79 -10.62 -6.42 -7.04
CA PHE A 79 -10.44 -7.30 -5.89
C PHE A 79 -11.50 -7.14 -4.82
N LEU A 80 -12.33 -6.12 -4.91
CA LEU A 80 -13.36 -5.85 -3.91
C LEU A 80 -14.39 -6.97 -3.87
N THR A 81 -14.66 -7.50 -2.68
CA THR A 81 -15.65 -8.56 -2.48
C THR A 81 -16.76 -8.12 -1.54
N SER A 82 -16.44 -7.83 -0.28
CA SER A 82 -17.41 -7.35 0.68
C SER A 82 -16.70 -6.50 1.72
N LYS A 83 -17.43 -5.60 2.36
CA LYS A 83 -16.84 -4.72 3.37
C LYS A 83 -16.34 -5.47 4.61
N ASP A 84 -16.81 -6.69 4.83
CA ASP A 84 -16.37 -7.48 5.97
C ASP A 84 -15.11 -8.29 5.68
N GLN A 85 -14.86 -8.60 4.42
CA GLN A 85 -13.74 -9.45 4.03
C GLN A 85 -12.59 -8.68 3.40
N ASP A 86 -12.86 -7.51 2.85
CA ASP A 86 -11.82 -6.73 2.20
C ASP A 86 -10.89 -6.10 3.24
N PRO A 87 -9.59 -5.98 2.93
CA PRO A 87 -8.67 -5.29 3.82
C PRO A 87 -9.00 -3.80 3.92
N GLY A 88 -8.50 -3.15 4.95
CA GLY A 88 -8.52 -1.70 4.99
C GLY A 88 -7.59 -1.14 3.92
N VAL A 89 -8.00 -0.09 3.23
CA VAL A 89 -7.17 0.54 2.20
C VAL A 89 -7.07 2.03 2.48
N ILE A 90 -5.83 2.51 2.55
CA ILE A 90 -5.53 3.91 2.80
C ILE A 90 -4.61 4.41 1.71
N VAL A 91 -4.80 5.65 1.29
CA VAL A 91 -3.94 6.31 0.32
C VAL A 91 -3.24 7.50 0.98
N ILE A 92 -1.93 7.56 0.82
CA ILE A 92 -1.10 8.68 1.26
C ILE A 92 -0.56 9.37 0.01
N ASP A 93 -0.68 10.69 -0.08
CA ASP A 93 -0.11 11.39 -1.22
C ASP A 93 1.42 11.42 -1.14
N ASN A 94 2.08 11.69 -2.27
CA ASN A 94 3.55 11.67 -2.34
C ASN A 94 4.24 12.70 -1.44
N LYS A 95 3.53 13.72 -1.03
CA LYS A 95 4.05 14.75 -0.13
C LYS A 95 3.75 14.45 1.33
N CYS A 96 3.06 13.34 1.59
CA CYS A 96 2.62 12.96 2.93
C CYS A 96 1.75 14.03 3.60
N SER A 97 1.06 14.85 2.79
CA SER A 97 0.21 15.93 3.32
C SER A 97 -1.22 15.49 3.53
N LYS A 98 -1.65 14.40 2.90
CA LYS A 98 -3.01 13.89 3.02
C LYS A 98 -3.01 12.39 3.18
N ILE A 99 -3.84 11.91 4.08
CA ILE A 99 -4.08 10.49 4.29
C ILE A 99 -5.57 10.25 4.09
N VAL A 100 -5.92 9.46 3.09
CA VAL A 100 -7.30 9.24 2.72
C VAL A 100 -7.65 7.77 2.86
N PRO A 101 -8.50 7.41 3.83
CA PRO A 101 -8.98 6.04 3.93
C PRO A 101 -10.06 5.81 2.86
N LEU A 102 -9.92 4.73 2.10
CA LEU A 102 -10.85 4.39 1.04
C LEU A 102 -11.90 3.38 1.49
N ILE A 103 -11.47 2.29 2.13
CA ILE A 103 -12.37 1.25 2.62
C ILE A 103 -11.84 0.71 3.94
N GLY A 104 -12.67 -0.02 4.67
CA GLY A 104 -12.27 -0.64 5.94
C GLY A 104 -11.95 0.36 7.04
N LEU A 105 -12.65 1.48 7.10
CA LEU A 105 -12.32 2.61 7.96
C LEU A 105 -12.28 2.27 9.45
N HIS A 106 -13.19 1.43 9.90
CA HIS A 106 -13.35 1.19 11.34
C HIS A 106 -12.16 0.49 11.96
N GLN A 107 -11.52 -0.38 11.21
CA GLN A 107 -10.38 -1.13 11.71
C GLN A 107 -9.06 -0.42 11.45
N SER A 108 -8.97 0.28 10.32
CA SER A 108 -7.71 0.88 9.89
C SER A 108 -7.36 2.16 10.63
N LEU A 109 -8.34 3.00 10.91
CA LEU A 109 -8.08 4.31 11.52
C LEU A 109 -7.63 4.20 12.97
N SER A 110 -8.07 3.19 13.70
CA SER A 110 -7.67 3.02 15.08
C SER A 110 -6.21 2.58 15.24
N LEU A 111 -5.60 2.12 14.17
CA LEU A 111 -4.26 1.54 14.21
C LEU A 111 -3.18 2.43 13.59
N ILE A 112 -3.56 3.47 12.88
CA ILE A 112 -2.61 4.33 12.18
C ILE A 112 -2.55 5.70 12.83
N HIS A 113 -1.47 5.94 13.53
CA HIS A 113 -1.14 7.22 14.11
C HIS A 113 0.02 7.80 13.30
N ILE A 114 -0.27 8.24 12.11
CA ILE A 114 0.76 8.81 11.25
C ILE A 114 0.73 10.31 11.34
#